data_4f1a7c11d61b126c8bbf4c974df6866f
#
_entry.id   4f1a7c11d61b126c8bbf4c974df6866f
#
_cell.length_a   1.000
_cell.length_b   1.000
_cell.length_c   1.000
_cell.angle_alpha   90.00
_cell.angle_beta   90.00
_cell.angle_gamma   90.00
#
_symmetry.space_group_name_H-M   'P 1'
#
loop_
_entity.id
_entity.type
_entity.pdbx_description
1 polymer ?
#
loop_
_entity_poly.entity_id
_entity_poly.type
_entity_poly.pdbx_seq_one_letter_code
_entity_poly.pdbx_strand_id
1 'polypeptide(L)'
;MWNFQDIKLDSLDDLMGLTTFEMTSAGKWEIAPPILQEKYSLLDAVVVGGLGISLLNNADTVEIACLAQLINVIAPITTIPGGGIFKQAIYHPFHMLSKYGHGTVKKAIVDAPKYQCDLGELNVVEPAVIYNEENDEVRIFVLNCDQEEDVEFEVDLQGYGDKKVKKHLVLAGNDYSV
;
A
#
# COMPACT_ATOMS: atom_id res chain seq x y z
N MET A 1 8.34 -2.11 5.59
CA MET A 1 8.62 -3.55 5.41
C MET A 1 8.76 -4.15 6.79
N TRP A 2 7.91 -5.07 7.16
CA TRP A 2 8.11 -5.83 8.40
C TRP A 2 9.41 -6.60 8.26
N ASN A 3 10.45 -6.20 8.96
CA ASN A 3 11.72 -6.89 8.93
C ASN A 3 11.67 -8.05 9.92
N PHE A 4 11.11 -9.17 9.51
CA PHE A 4 11.09 -10.41 10.30
C PHE A 4 12.50 -10.95 10.64
N GLN A 5 13.55 -10.36 10.07
CA GLN A 5 14.93 -10.79 10.35
C GLN A 5 15.45 -10.34 11.72
N ASP A 6 14.85 -9.30 12.31
CA ASP A 6 15.28 -8.80 13.63
C ASP A 6 14.54 -9.46 14.80
N ILE A 7 13.49 -10.23 14.52
CA ILE A 7 12.79 -11.02 15.54
C ILE A 7 13.41 -12.40 15.58
N LYS A 8 14.47 -12.57 16.37
CA LYS A 8 14.93 -13.89 16.77
C LYS A 8 14.01 -14.42 17.86
N LEU A 9 12.99 -15.16 17.43
CA LEU A 9 12.16 -15.94 18.34
C LEU A 9 12.92 -17.25 18.63
N ASP A 10 13.67 -17.27 19.69
CA ASP A 10 14.46 -18.45 20.07
C ASP A 10 13.59 -19.54 20.73
N SER A 11 12.34 -19.20 21.10
CA SER A 11 11.39 -20.16 21.69
C SER A 11 9.93 -19.83 21.44
N LEU A 12 9.06 -20.82 21.64
CA LEU A 12 7.61 -20.64 21.60
C LEU A 12 7.13 -19.72 22.73
N ASP A 13 7.88 -19.67 23.84
CA ASP A 13 7.58 -18.83 25.00
C ASP A 13 7.80 -17.35 24.66
N ASP A 14 8.79 -17.01 23.81
CA ASP A 14 9.01 -15.64 23.33
C ASP A 14 7.85 -15.19 22.45
N LEU A 15 7.33 -16.05 21.59
CA LEU A 15 6.13 -15.76 20.77
C LEU A 15 4.89 -15.58 21.66
N MET A 16 4.72 -16.44 22.66
CA MET A 16 3.61 -16.34 23.62
C MET A 16 3.75 -15.09 24.51
N GLY A 17 4.97 -14.71 24.88
CA GLY A 17 5.26 -13.49 25.62
C GLY A 17 4.92 -12.22 24.84
N LEU A 18 5.24 -12.15 23.55
CA LEU A 18 4.90 -11.04 22.67
C LEU A 18 3.37 -10.91 22.51
N THR A 19 2.68 -12.00 22.20
CA THR A 19 1.22 -11.99 22.05
C THR A 19 0.50 -11.67 23.36
N THR A 20 1.01 -12.15 24.49
CA THR A 20 0.43 -11.86 25.81
C THR A 20 0.66 -10.40 26.21
N PHE A 21 1.81 -9.80 25.91
CA PHE A 21 2.12 -8.42 26.24
C PHE A 21 1.25 -7.43 25.43
N GLU A 22 1.05 -7.68 24.14
CA GLU A 22 0.19 -6.85 23.30
C GLU A 22 -1.31 -7.01 23.65
N MET A 23 -1.73 -8.19 24.04
CA MET A 23 -3.10 -8.47 24.44
C MET A 23 -3.47 -7.91 25.81
N THR A 24 -2.49 -7.64 26.67
CA THR A 24 -2.70 -7.19 28.06
C THR A 24 -2.21 -5.77 28.30
N SER A 25 -2.35 -4.86 27.34
CA SER A 25 -1.83 -3.48 27.40
C SER A 25 -2.23 -2.66 28.66
N ALA A 26 -3.02 -3.22 29.57
CA ALA A 26 -3.41 -2.59 30.82
C ALA A 26 -3.18 -3.44 32.08
N GLY A 27 -2.62 -4.66 31.99
CA GLY A 27 -2.37 -5.52 33.16
C GLY A 27 -3.63 -5.95 33.92
N LYS A 28 -4.81 -5.76 33.34
CA LYS A 28 -6.10 -6.18 33.92
C LYS A 28 -6.78 -7.17 32.98
N TRP A 29 -7.26 -8.25 33.57
CA TRP A 29 -8.12 -9.19 32.85
C TRP A 29 -9.45 -8.52 32.56
N GLU A 30 -9.82 -8.47 31.28
CA GLU A 30 -11.11 -7.99 30.79
C GLU A 30 -11.84 -9.12 30.07
N ILE A 31 -13.18 -9.06 30.11
CA ILE A 31 -14.00 -9.99 29.32
C ILE A 31 -13.98 -9.48 27.87
N ALA A 32 -13.49 -10.30 26.94
CA ALA A 32 -13.37 -9.97 25.52
C ALA A 32 -12.58 -8.67 25.25
N PRO A 33 -11.31 -8.59 25.69
CA PRO A 33 -10.48 -7.43 25.40
C PRO A 33 -10.29 -7.28 23.87
N PRO A 34 -10.01 -6.06 23.36
CA PRO A 34 -9.61 -5.90 21.98
C PRO A 34 -8.35 -6.75 21.72
N ILE A 35 -8.43 -7.66 20.76
CA ILE A 35 -7.35 -8.62 20.51
C ILE A 35 -6.13 -7.90 19.93
N LEU A 36 -6.33 -7.05 18.94
CA LEU A 36 -5.31 -6.28 18.25
C LEU A 36 -5.99 -5.08 17.59
N GLN A 37 -5.35 -3.93 17.62
CA GLN A 37 -5.82 -2.76 16.89
C GLN A 37 -4.60 -2.07 16.29
N GLU A 38 -4.32 -2.39 15.03
CA GLU A 38 -3.27 -1.73 14.28
C GLU A 38 -3.69 -0.31 13.91
N LYS A 39 -2.70 0.58 13.95
CA LYS A 39 -2.81 1.94 13.43
C LYS A 39 -1.81 2.10 12.30
N TYR A 40 -2.33 2.40 11.13
CA TYR A 40 -1.51 2.53 9.94
C TYR A 40 -1.17 3.99 9.67
N SER A 41 0.11 4.22 9.44
CA SER A 41 0.69 5.50 9.07
C SER A 41 0.64 5.75 7.55
N LEU A 42 1.08 6.92 7.12
CA LEU A 42 1.29 7.20 5.71
C LEU A 42 2.36 6.29 5.10
N LEU A 43 3.41 5.94 5.84
CA LEU A 43 4.44 5.01 5.38
C LEU A 43 3.86 3.63 5.06
N ASP A 44 2.96 3.12 5.90
CA ASP A 44 2.26 1.86 5.64
C ASP A 44 1.43 1.94 4.35
N ALA A 45 0.77 3.08 4.12
CA ALA A 45 0.02 3.30 2.89
C ALA A 45 0.92 3.33 1.64
N VAL A 46 2.09 3.95 1.72
CA VAL A 46 3.11 3.95 0.66
C VAL A 46 3.57 2.52 0.37
N VAL A 47 3.86 1.74 1.41
CA VAL A 47 4.26 0.31 1.26
C VAL A 47 3.15 -0.52 0.62
N VAL A 48 1.90 -0.38 1.07
CA VAL A 48 0.74 -1.08 0.48
C VAL A 48 0.53 -0.66 -0.98
N GLY A 49 0.71 0.62 -1.29
CA GLY A 49 0.65 1.14 -2.66
C GLY A 49 1.72 0.51 -3.56
N GLY A 50 2.97 0.46 -3.10
CA GLY A 50 4.09 -0.13 -3.81
C GLY A 50 3.92 -1.63 -4.06
N LEU A 51 3.45 -2.37 -3.04
CA LEU A 51 3.11 -3.79 -3.20
C LEU A 51 2.00 -3.98 -4.24
N GLY A 52 0.97 -3.13 -4.22
CA GLY A 52 -0.10 -3.17 -5.21
C GLY A 52 0.39 -2.87 -6.63
N ILE A 53 1.27 -1.90 -6.82
CA ILE A 53 1.93 -1.62 -8.11
C ILE A 53 2.73 -2.83 -8.57
N SER A 54 3.48 -3.46 -7.68
CA SER A 54 4.23 -4.68 -7.98
C SER A 54 3.31 -5.83 -8.42
N LEU A 55 2.17 -6.03 -7.73
CA LEU A 55 1.19 -7.04 -8.11
C LEU A 55 0.57 -6.77 -9.48
N LEU A 56 0.26 -5.51 -9.79
CA LEU A 56 -0.22 -5.11 -11.12
C LEU A 56 0.82 -5.39 -12.20
N ASN A 57 2.07 -5.02 -11.98
CA ASN A 57 3.16 -5.25 -12.94
C ASN A 57 3.45 -6.73 -13.19
N ASN A 58 2.98 -7.63 -12.31
CA ASN A 58 3.07 -9.08 -12.43
C ASN A 58 1.70 -9.73 -12.71
N ALA A 59 0.78 -9.01 -13.35
CA ALA A 59 -0.58 -9.49 -13.63
C ALA A 59 -0.65 -10.67 -14.61
N ASP A 60 0.43 -11.00 -15.29
CA ASP A 60 0.60 -12.22 -16.08
C ASP A 60 0.69 -13.48 -15.20
N THR A 61 1.06 -13.34 -13.96
CA THR A 61 1.24 -14.41 -12.98
C THR A 61 0.25 -14.31 -11.82
N VAL A 62 -0.08 -13.08 -11.40
CA VAL A 62 -0.97 -12.80 -10.26
C VAL A 62 -2.38 -12.52 -10.75
N GLU A 63 -3.27 -13.48 -10.63
CA GLU A 63 -4.67 -13.34 -11.04
C GLU A 63 -5.55 -12.69 -9.96
N ILE A 64 -5.25 -12.95 -8.69
CA ILE A 64 -6.05 -12.46 -7.55
C ILE A 64 -5.13 -11.98 -6.44
N ALA A 65 -5.39 -10.79 -5.93
CA ALA A 65 -4.73 -10.25 -4.76
C ALA A 65 -5.77 -9.78 -3.73
N CYS A 66 -5.63 -10.22 -2.49
CA CYS A 66 -6.54 -9.90 -1.40
C CYS A 66 -5.78 -9.31 -0.22
N LEU A 67 -6.33 -8.25 0.37
CA LEU A 67 -5.85 -7.70 1.63
C LEU A 67 -6.69 -8.29 2.79
N ALA A 68 -6.05 -8.99 3.69
CA ALA A 68 -6.69 -9.50 4.91
C ALA A 68 -6.57 -8.42 6.01
N GLN A 69 -7.54 -8.29 6.74
CA GLN A 69 -8.97 -8.44 6.89
C GLN A 69 -9.70 -7.25 6.24
N LEU A 70 -11.03 -7.27 6.16
CA LEU A 70 -11.75 -6.11 5.65
C LEU A 70 -12.08 -5.09 6.74
N ILE A 71 -12.45 -5.55 7.93
CA ILE A 71 -12.95 -4.69 9.04
C ILE A 71 -12.29 -5.08 10.36
N ASN A 72 -11.84 -4.07 11.11
CA ASN A 72 -11.23 -4.13 12.45
C ASN A 72 -9.91 -4.93 12.50
N VAL A 73 -9.29 -4.97 13.66
CA VAL A 73 -8.02 -5.67 13.97
C VAL A 73 -6.88 -5.09 13.13
N ILE A 74 -6.51 -5.74 12.02
CA ILE A 74 -5.46 -5.31 11.07
C ILE A 74 -6.06 -4.70 9.79
N ALA A 75 -7.35 -4.39 9.80
CA ALA A 75 -8.08 -4.03 8.60
C ALA A 75 -7.89 -2.57 8.17
N PRO A 76 -8.09 -2.27 6.88
CA PRO A 76 -8.11 -0.90 6.39
C PRO A 76 -9.33 -0.09 6.88
N ILE A 77 -10.35 -0.75 7.42
CA ILE A 77 -11.57 -0.11 7.94
C ILE A 77 -11.74 -0.49 9.41
N THR A 78 -11.92 0.51 10.27
CA THR A 78 -12.17 0.32 11.69
C THR A 78 -13.57 0.85 12.05
N THR A 79 -14.34 0.09 12.81
CA THR A 79 -15.63 0.53 13.35
C THR A 79 -15.43 1.37 14.60
N ILE A 80 -16.27 2.40 14.78
CA ILE A 80 -16.23 3.28 15.93
C ILE A 80 -17.34 2.85 16.90
N PRO A 81 -17.06 2.66 18.21
CA PRO A 81 -18.09 2.40 19.20
C PRO A 81 -19.17 3.50 19.17
N GLY A 82 -20.44 3.09 19.13
CA GLY A 82 -21.57 4.02 19.00
C GLY A 82 -21.98 4.34 17.57
N GLY A 83 -21.26 3.84 16.58
CA GLY A 83 -21.59 3.93 15.14
C GLY A 83 -20.58 4.75 14.34
N GLY A 84 -20.50 4.42 13.05
CA GLY A 84 -19.57 5.00 12.11
C GLY A 84 -18.38 4.10 11.82
N ILE A 85 -17.58 4.54 10.85
CA ILE A 85 -16.34 3.86 10.41
C ILE A 85 -15.21 4.88 10.30
N PHE A 86 -13.99 4.40 10.52
CA PHE A 86 -12.76 5.09 10.23
C PHE A 86 -12.00 4.33 9.13
N LYS A 87 -11.54 5.04 8.12
CA LYS A 87 -10.71 4.49 7.04
C LYS A 87 -9.26 4.78 7.37
N GLN A 88 -8.49 3.74 7.60
CA GLN A 88 -7.07 3.83 7.88
C GLN A 88 -6.26 4.25 6.64
N ALA A 89 -5.01 4.68 6.82
CA ALA A 89 -4.16 5.13 5.72
C ALA A 89 -4.06 4.10 4.58
N ILE A 90 -3.91 2.82 4.91
CA ILE A 90 -3.81 1.71 3.93
C ILE A 90 -5.10 1.46 3.12
N TYR A 91 -6.25 2.00 3.57
CA TYR A 91 -7.50 1.94 2.81
C TYR A 91 -7.36 2.63 1.45
N HIS A 92 -6.69 3.77 1.41
CA HIS A 92 -6.68 4.63 0.23
C HIS A 92 -5.96 4.01 -0.96
N PRO A 93 -4.71 3.53 -0.85
CA PRO A 93 -4.04 2.87 -1.97
C PRO A 93 -4.78 1.61 -2.42
N PHE A 94 -5.25 0.79 -1.49
CA PHE A 94 -6.00 -0.41 -1.83
C PHE A 94 -7.31 -0.08 -2.56
N HIS A 95 -8.04 0.94 -2.11
CA HIS A 95 -9.24 1.42 -2.79
C HIS A 95 -8.94 1.95 -4.20
N MET A 96 -7.84 2.70 -4.38
CA MET A 96 -7.43 3.18 -5.70
C MET A 96 -7.14 2.00 -6.65
N LEU A 97 -6.36 1.03 -6.19
CA LEU A 97 -6.03 -0.18 -6.95
C LEU A 97 -7.28 -0.99 -7.31
N SER A 98 -8.14 -1.26 -6.33
CA SER A 98 -9.39 -2.01 -6.54
C SER A 98 -10.34 -1.30 -7.49
N LYS A 99 -10.43 0.02 -7.44
CA LYS A 99 -11.37 0.79 -8.26
C LYS A 99 -10.87 1.07 -9.67
N TYR A 100 -9.57 1.31 -9.82
CA TYR A 100 -9.00 1.76 -11.08
C TYR A 100 -8.04 0.74 -11.72
N GLY A 101 -7.70 -0.35 -11.02
CA GLY A 101 -6.79 -1.39 -11.49
C GLY A 101 -7.39 -2.38 -12.49
N HIS A 102 -8.44 -2.00 -13.24
CA HIS A 102 -9.10 -2.87 -14.22
C HIS A 102 -8.71 -2.54 -15.64
N GLY A 103 -8.32 -3.54 -16.41
CA GLY A 103 -7.91 -3.44 -17.80
C GLY A 103 -6.67 -4.29 -18.09
N THR A 104 -5.98 -3.98 -19.17
CA THR A 104 -4.75 -4.66 -19.57
C THR A 104 -3.54 -3.89 -19.08
N VAL A 105 -2.69 -4.52 -18.31
CA VAL A 105 -1.42 -3.91 -17.85
C VAL A 105 -0.47 -3.73 -19.02
N LYS A 106 0.12 -2.57 -19.12
CA LYS A 106 1.08 -2.19 -20.14
C LYS A 106 2.45 -1.97 -19.52
N LYS A 107 3.49 -2.41 -20.20
CA LYS A 107 4.86 -2.20 -19.74
C LYS A 107 5.23 -0.73 -19.86
N ALA A 108 5.57 -0.10 -18.74
CA ALA A 108 6.19 1.22 -18.72
C ALA A 108 7.70 1.11 -18.97
N ILE A 109 8.26 2.09 -19.68
CA ILE A 109 9.70 2.32 -19.74
C ILE A 109 9.95 3.50 -18.82
N VAL A 110 10.77 3.30 -17.79
CA VAL A 110 11.02 4.30 -16.75
C VAL A 110 12.44 4.80 -16.91
N ASP A 111 12.58 6.12 -17.09
CA ASP A 111 13.83 6.84 -16.99
C ASP A 111 13.72 7.77 -15.78
N ALA A 112 14.29 7.38 -14.66
CA ALA A 112 14.16 8.07 -13.39
C ALA A 112 15.46 7.99 -12.59
N PRO A 113 15.70 8.94 -11.66
CA PRO A 113 16.76 8.81 -10.67
C PRO A 113 16.64 7.49 -9.91
N LYS A 114 17.76 7.03 -9.39
CA LYS A 114 17.83 5.77 -8.66
C LYS A 114 18.46 5.98 -7.29
N TYR A 115 18.09 5.12 -6.36
CA TYR A 115 18.69 5.06 -5.04
C TYR A 115 19.23 3.67 -4.73
N GLN A 116 20.20 3.60 -3.84
CA GLN A 116 20.80 2.35 -3.38
C GLN A 116 20.13 1.90 -2.08
N CYS A 117 19.81 0.63 -1.99
CA CYS A 117 19.34 -0.01 -0.77
C CYS A 117 19.94 -1.42 -0.64
N ASP A 118 19.63 -2.12 0.43
CA ASP A 118 20.12 -3.49 0.69
C ASP A 118 19.72 -4.51 -0.39
N LEU A 119 18.68 -4.20 -1.17
CA LEU A 119 18.20 -5.03 -2.28
C LEU A 119 18.87 -4.68 -3.63
N GLY A 120 19.71 -3.66 -3.65
CA GLY A 120 20.37 -3.15 -4.85
C GLY A 120 19.93 -1.76 -5.25
N GLU A 121 20.08 -1.45 -6.54
CA GLU A 121 19.70 -0.17 -7.12
C GLU A 121 18.23 -0.19 -7.58
N LEU A 122 17.41 0.74 -7.07
CA LEU A 122 15.99 0.85 -7.38
C LEU A 122 15.66 2.25 -7.93
N ASN A 123 14.61 2.34 -8.73
CA ASN A 123 14.12 3.64 -9.20
C ASN A 123 13.44 4.41 -8.07
N VAL A 124 13.58 5.72 -8.08
CA VAL A 124 12.85 6.63 -7.18
C VAL A 124 11.35 6.63 -7.51
N VAL A 125 10.99 6.37 -8.77
CA VAL A 125 9.59 6.33 -9.23
C VAL A 125 9.24 4.94 -9.72
N GLU A 126 8.17 4.37 -9.17
CA GLU A 126 7.65 3.07 -9.57
C GLU A 126 6.23 3.22 -10.14
N PRO A 127 6.03 3.05 -11.45
CA PRO A 127 4.73 3.11 -12.07
C PRO A 127 4.11 1.72 -12.33
N ALA A 128 2.78 1.69 -12.39
CA ALA A 128 2.02 0.66 -13.12
C ALA A 128 1.04 1.33 -14.08
N VAL A 129 0.99 0.85 -15.31
CA VAL A 129 0.17 1.42 -16.38
C VAL A 129 -0.87 0.41 -16.80
N ILE A 130 -2.13 0.83 -16.85
CA ILE A 130 -3.27 0.01 -17.24
C ILE A 130 -4.04 0.71 -18.34
N TYR A 131 -4.32 -0.02 -19.39
CA TYR A 131 -5.23 0.42 -20.44
C TYR A 131 -6.60 -0.24 -20.27
N ASN A 132 -7.61 0.56 -20.04
CA ASN A 132 -8.99 0.13 -20.01
C ASN A 132 -9.62 0.34 -21.37
N GLU A 133 -9.81 -0.73 -22.12
CA GLU A 133 -10.31 -0.73 -23.49
C GLU A 133 -11.78 -0.29 -23.57
N GLU A 134 -12.59 -0.62 -22.56
CA GLU A 134 -14.02 -0.30 -22.55
C GLU A 134 -14.28 1.21 -22.52
N ASN A 135 -13.42 1.95 -21.82
CA ASN A 135 -13.57 3.39 -21.64
C ASN A 135 -12.53 4.20 -22.43
N ASP A 136 -11.64 3.54 -23.16
CA ASP A 136 -10.48 4.15 -23.83
C ASP A 136 -9.65 5.04 -22.87
N GLU A 137 -9.38 4.53 -21.66
CA GLU A 137 -8.67 5.22 -20.60
C GLU A 137 -7.31 4.59 -20.33
N VAL A 138 -6.27 5.42 -20.22
CA VAL A 138 -5.00 5.03 -19.65
C VAL A 138 -5.02 5.44 -18.17
N ARG A 139 -4.74 4.50 -17.28
CA ARG A 139 -4.67 4.69 -15.84
C ARG A 139 -3.26 4.40 -15.37
N ILE A 140 -2.69 5.35 -14.67
CA ILE A 140 -1.30 5.29 -14.23
C ILE A 140 -1.30 5.38 -12.71
N PHE A 141 -0.77 4.36 -12.07
CA PHE A 141 -0.43 4.37 -10.66
C PHE A 141 1.04 4.70 -10.56
N VAL A 142 1.39 5.62 -9.69
CA VAL A 142 2.78 6.04 -9.51
C VAL A 142 3.07 6.13 -8.03
N LEU A 143 4.20 5.57 -7.62
CA LEU A 143 4.76 5.72 -6.30
C LEU A 143 6.04 6.55 -6.40
N ASN A 144 6.13 7.60 -5.59
CA ASN A 144 7.37 8.28 -5.29
C ASN A 144 8.00 7.61 -4.07
N CYS A 145 9.19 7.04 -4.23
CA CYS A 145 9.96 6.38 -3.17
C CYS A 145 10.92 7.34 -2.46
N ASP A 146 11.08 8.58 -2.95
CA ASP A 146 11.85 9.61 -2.25
C ASP A 146 11.05 10.13 -1.05
N GLN A 147 11.70 10.24 0.10
CA GLN A 147 11.07 10.68 1.35
C GLN A 147 11.23 12.19 1.58
N GLU A 148 12.07 12.84 0.84
CA GLU A 148 12.45 14.25 1.04
C GLU A 148 12.02 15.15 -0.11
N GLU A 149 12.02 14.63 -1.35
CA GLU A 149 11.84 15.43 -2.55
C GLU A 149 10.58 15.05 -3.32
N ASP A 150 9.90 16.07 -3.82
CA ASP A 150 8.84 15.89 -4.81
C ASP A 150 9.45 15.52 -6.16
N VAL A 151 8.80 14.60 -6.88
CA VAL A 151 9.24 14.17 -8.20
C VAL A 151 8.30 14.68 -9.26
N GLU A 152 8.83 15.47 -10.18
CA GLU A 152 8.15 15.83 -11.44
C GLU A 152 8.41 14.73 -12.46
N PHE A 153 7.35 14.21 -13.08
CA PHE A 153 7.48 13.19 -14.13
C PHE A 153 6.62 13.53 -15.35
N GLU A 154 7.16 13.20 -16.51
CA GLU A 154 6.51 13.34 -17.79
C GLU A 154 6.02 11.98 -18.27
N VAL A 155 4.85 11.94 -18.90
CA VAL A 155 4.27 10.72 -19.44
C VAL A 155 4.13 10.84 -20.96
N ASP A 156 4.89 10.02 -21.68
CA ASP A 156 4.75 9.87 -23.12
C ASP A 156 3.86 8.66 -23.44
N LEU A 157 2.69 8.93 -24.00
CA LEU A 157 1.69 7.91 -24.36
C LEU A 157 1.77 7.57 -25.85
N GLN A 158 2.74 6.75 -26.23
CA GLN A 158 2.91 6.33 -27.61
C GLN A 158 1.82 5.34 -28.03
N GLY A 159 1.11 5.67 -29.13
CA GLY A 159 0.11 4.78 -29.71
C GLY A 159 -1.29 4.88 -29.12
N TYR A 160 -1.52 5.75 -28.15
CA TYR A 160 -2.85 5.92 -27.52
C TYR A 160 -3.58 7.20 -27.95
N GLY A 161 -3.02 7.94 -28.94
CA GLY A 161 -3.59 9.21 -29.43
C GLY A 161 -3.55 10.33 -28.39
N ASP A 162 -4.21 11.45 -28.69
CA ASP A 162 -4.25 12.59 -27.79
C ASP A 162 -5.14 12.28 -26.60
N LYS A 163 -4.53 12.14 -25.43
CA LYS A 163 -5.21 11.94 -24.14
C LYS A 163 -5.16 13.22 -23.32
N LYS A 164 -6.19 13.42 -22.50
CA LYS A 164 -6.25 14.51 -21.51
C LYS A 164 -6.38 13.93 -20.13
N VAL A 165 -5.76 14.57 -19.15
CA VAL A 165 -5.93 14.20 -17.75
C VAL A 165 -7.40 14.39 -17.36
N LYS A 166 -8.07 13.27 -17.10
CA LYS A 166 -9.47 13.24 -16.65
C LYS A 166 -9.58 13.35 -15.13
N LYS A 167 -8.63 12.76 -14.44
CA LYS A 167 -8.59 12.71 -12.97
C LYS A 167 -7.17 12.55 -12.48
N HIS A 168 -6.86 13.25 -11.42
CA HIS A 168 -5.62 13.10 -10.67
C HIS A 168 -5.98 12.88 -9.19
N LEU A 169 -5.44 11.83 -8.58
CA LEU A 169 -5.62 11.48 -7.18
C LEU A 169 -4.23 11.39 -6.56
N VAL A 170 -4.05 12.09 -5.46
CA VAL A 170 -2.79 12.07 -4.72
C VAL A 170 -3.07 11.61 -3.30
N LEU A 171 -2.26 10.69 -2.80
CA LEU A 171 -2.14 10.36 -1.40
C LEU A 171 -0.78 10.87 -0.93
N ALA A 172 -0.79 11.89 -0.12
CA ALA A 172 0.40 12.54 0.42
C ALA A 172 0.14 13.06 1.83
N GLY A 173 1.19 13.32 2.58
CA GLY A 173 1.15 13.95 3.90
C GLY A 173 2.54 14.39 4.30
N ASN A 174 2.60 15.23 5.34
CA ASN A 174 3.85 15.81 5.82
C ASN A 174 4.48 14.99 6.97
N ASP A 175 3.79 13.97 7.45
CA ASP A 175 4.25 13.10 8.54
C ASP A 175 3.99 11.64 8.17
N TYR A 176 5.05 10.87 8.06
CA TYR A 176 4.98 9.45 7.71
C TYR A 176 4.66 8.55 8.90
N SER A 177 4.74 9.09 10.12
CA SER A 177 4.56 8.34 11.36
C SER A 177 3.13 8.37 11.92
N VAL A 178 2.22 9.11 11.27
CA VAL A 178 0.83 9.31 11.73
C VAL A 178 -0.17 8.76 10.74
#